data_acc350a0d4b39204657a10e99213b10f
#
_entry.id   acc350a0d4b39204657a10e99213b10f
#
_cell.length_a   1.000
_cell.length_b   1.000
_cell.length_c   1.000
_cell.angle_alpha   90.00
_cell.angle_beta   90.00
_cell.angle_gamma   90.00
#
_symmetry.space_group_name_H-M   'P 1'
#
loop_
_entity.id
_entity.type
_entity.pdbx_description
1 polymer ?
#
loop_
_entity_poly.entity_id
_entity_poly.type
_entity_poly.pdbx_seq_one_letter_code
_entity_poly.pdbx_strand_id
1 'polypeptide(L)'
;MGLPLTRADREWIEERALAAGFDLAGMAAVPQPSSAPASEDDRRYAQWIDAGYAGEMDYLKRTDDAGEYLRGDLRRSMPWARSVIVCAVNYNAAAPKSIDPADSKAGWIARYAWSGREESGSASDYHDVLLHQLRTLESEVKERFGADASARCYVDTGPLVERAYAALASVGWVGKNTCVLNQQQGSWLLLGVMVTSLELEPEAWSVPAADRCGSCTRCIDACPTAALLDPDATGVRQMDAARCIAYLTIEKKGSIAEELRPLMGRQVFGCDICQDVCPWNRRAPFAASSLLPARQELINPALQWLAGMDGPAFNRTFRGSPLERTRRKRILRNVAIAMGNSGVREFLPQLDAWIGGDDAVLAEAAAWAAGRLRENSSGSHA
;
A
#
# COMPACT_ATOMS: atom_id res chain seq x y z
N MET A 1 -33.60 9.73 -13.37
CA MET A 1 -32.80 9.69 -12.14
C MET A 1 -33.60 8.94 -11.08
N GLY A 2 -33.04 7.90 -10.47
CA GLY A 2 -33.68 7.23 -9.34
C GLY A 2 -33.76 8.19 -8.14
N LEU A 3 -34.55 7.80 -7.12
CA LEU A 3 -34.55 8.52 -5.84
C LEU A 3 -33.17 8.38 -5.17
N PRO A 4 -32.70 9.38 -4.42
CA PRO A 4 -31.47 9.25 -3.64
C PRO A 4 -31.56 8.09 -2.64
N LEU A 5 -30.43 7.46 -2.36
CA LEU A 5 -30.33 6.35 -1.42
C LEU A 5 -30.57 6.85 0.01
N THR A 6 -31.44 6.15 0.70
CA THR A 6 -31.74 6.37 2.11
C THR A 6 -30.67 5.74 3.02
N ARG A 7 -30.77 6.02 4.31
CA ARG A 7 -29.94 5.36 5.32
C ARG A 7 -30.11 3.82 5.30
N ALA A 8 -31.34 3.33 5.12
CA ALA A 8 -31.59 1.89 5.05
C ALA A 8 -30.96 1.25 3.80
N ASP A 9 -30.92 1.98 2.68
CA ASP A 9 -30.26 1.50 1.47
C ASP A 9 -28.76 1.43 1.64
N ARG A 10 -28.15 2.43 2.31
CA ARG A 10 -26.73 2.39 2.67
C ARG A 10 -26.40 1.19 3.56
N GLU A 11 -27.18 0.98 4.63
CA GLU A 11 -27.00 -0.14 5.56
C GLU A 11 -27.12 -1.49 4.82
N TRP A 12 -28.05 -1.61 3.88
CA TRP A 12 -28.15 -2.80 3.02
C TRP A 12 -26.91 -3.02 2.16
N ILE A 13 -26.35 -1.96 1.54
CA ILE A 13 -25.12 -2.05 0.74
C ILE A 13 -23.93 -2.49 1.62
N GLU A 14 -23.80 -1.93 2.82
CA GLU A 14 -22.78 -2.29 3.79
C GLU A 14 -22.90 -3.79 4.18
N GLU A 15 -24.10 -4.27 4.45
CA GLU A 15 -24.37 -5.71 4.72
C GLU A 15 -23.99 -6.60 3.53
N ARG A 16 -24.31 -6.19 2.29
CA ARG A 16 -23.93 -6.96 1.10
C ARG A 16 -22.41 -6.98 0.88
N ALA A 17 -21.71 -5.89 1.17
CA ALA A 17 -20.27 -5.86 1.13
C ALA A 17 -19.65 -6.87 2.14
N LEU A 18 -20.17 -6.91 3.37
CA LEU A 18 -19.72 -7.90 4.36
C LEU A 18 -20.02 -9.35 3.88
N ALA A 19 -21.19 -9.58 3.30
CA ALA A 19 -21.55 -10.88 2.74
C ALA A 19 -20.67 -11.28 1.54
N ALA A 20 -20.16 -10.30 0.78
CA ALA A 20 -19.19 -10.51 -0.29
C ALA A 20 -17.77 -10.79 0.22
N GLY A 21 -17.53 -10.79 1.53
CA GLY A 21 -16.26 -11.16 2.16
C GLY A 21 -15.39 -9.98 2.59
N PHE A 22 -15.87 -8.75 2.56
CA PHE A 22 -15.16 -7.61 3.15
C PHE A 22 -15.35 -7.59 4.67
N ASP A 23 -14.36 -7.08 5.39
CA ASP A 23 -14.42 -6.93 6.85
C ASP A 23 -15.03 -5.60 7.28
N LEU A 24 -14.96 -4.59 6.44
CA LEU A 24 -15.52 -3.26 6.65
C LEU A 24 -16.10 -2.72 5.34
N ALA A 25 -17.18 -1.96 5.45
CA ALA A 25 -17.73 -1.19 4.35
C ALA A 25 -18.29 0.14 4.86
N GLY A 26 -18.40 1.11 3.97
CA GLY A 26 -19.03 2.40 4.22
C GLY A 26 -19.23 3.16 2.92
N MET A 27 -20.04 4.21 2.97
CA MET A 27 -20.31 5.05 1.80
C MET A 27 -20.03 6.52 2.08
N ALA A 28 -19.47 7.20 1.09
CA ALA A 28 -19.27 8.64 1.11
C ALA A 28 -19.92 9.30 -0.10
N ALA A 29 -20.55 10.45 0.08
CA ALA A 29 -20.96 11.28 -1.03
C ALA A 29 -19.72 11.88 -1.73
N VAL A 30 -19.77 11.99 -3.05
CA VAL A 30 -18.77 12.76 -3.81
C VAL A 30 -19.11 14.25 -3.66
N PRO A 31 -18.22 15.08 -3.10
CA PRO A 31 -18.47 16.51 -2.96
C PRO A 31 -18.84 17.11 -4.31
N GLN A 32 -20.00 17.78 -4.38
CA GLN A 32 -20.43 18.46 -5.59
C GLN A 32 -19.70 19.81 -5.72
N PRO A 33 -19.47 20.32 -6.93
CA PRO A 33 -18.92 21.65 -7.09
C PRO A 33 -19.94 22.62 -6.56
N SER A 34 -19.74 23.12 -5.36
CA SER A 34 -20.18 24.47 -5.08
C SER A 34 -19.35 25.37 -5.99
N SER A 35 -19.85 26.56 -6.36
CA SER A 35 -19.16 27.60 -7.14
C SER A 35 -17.79 28.04 -6.55
N ALA A 36 -17.17 27.22 -5.73
CA ALA A 36 -15.90 27.41 -5.04
C ALA A 36 -14.71 26.87 -5.85
N PRO A 37 -13.54 27.46 -5.71
CA PRO A 37 -12.29 26.96 -6.28
C PRO A 37 -12.02 25.51 -5.86
N ALA A 38 -11.07 24.85 -6.56
CA ALA A 38 -10.61 23.49 -6.32
C ALA A 38 -10.71 23.04 -4.85
N SER A 39 -11.26 21.84 -4.59
CA SER A 39 -11.44 21.35 -3.23
C SER A 39 -10.10 21.40 -2.48
N GLU A 40 -10.13 21.44 -1.17
CA GLU A 40 -8.91 21.48 -0.37
C GLU A 40 -8.04 20.24 -0.62
N ASP A 41 -8.67 19.07 -0.82
CA ASP A 41 -7.97 17.83 -1.14
C ASP A 41 -7.29 17.87 -2.52
N ASP A 42 -7.92 18.53 -3.51
CA ASP A 42 -7.35 18.73 -4.83
C ASP A 42 -6.10 19.63 -4.78
N ARG A 43 -6.18 20.76 -4.05
CA ARG A 43 -5.02 21.64 -3.84
C ARG A 43 -3.88 20.92 -3.12
N ARG A 44 -4.19 20.15 -2.09
CA ARG A 44 -3.19 19.36 -1.36
C ARG A 44 -2.53 18.31 -2.25
N TYR A 45 -3.32 17.63 -3.09
CA TYR A 45 -2.79 16.66 -4.03
C TYR A 45 -1.82 17.32 -5.01
N ALA A 46 -2.20 18.45 -5.60
CA ALA A 46 -1.34 19.22 -6.49
C ALA A 46 -0.03 19.64 -5.80
N GLN A 47 -0.12 20.24 -4.61
CA GLN A 47 1.05 20.64 -3.82
C GLN A 47 1.99 19.46 -3.52
N TRP A 48 1.44 18.28 -3.20
CA TRP A 48 2.21 17.07 -2.93
C TRP A 48 2.96 16.57 -4.17
N ILE A 49 2.33 16.60 -5.34
CA ILE A 49 2.96 16.26 -6.62
C ILE A 49 4.07 17.29 -6.96
N ASP A 50 3.76 18.59 -6.85
CA ASP A 50 4.65 19.68 -7.22
C ASP A 50 5.89 19.74 -6.29
N ALA A 51 5.76 19.32 -5.04
CA ALA A 51 6.87 19.15 -4.11
C ALA A 51 7.78 17.95 -4.47
N GLY A 52 7.45 17.17 -5.51
CA GLY A 52 8.23 16.02 -5.95
C GLY A 52 8.06 14.75 -5.11
N TYR A 53 7.14 14.76 -4.13
CA TYR A 53 6.94 13.66 -3.20
C TYR A 53 6.44 12.36 -3.84
N ALA A 54 5.89 12.42 -5.06
CA ALA A 54 5.48 11.25 -5.83
C ALA A 54 6.68 10.46 -6.42
N GLY A 55 7.88 11.01 -6.42
CA GLY A 55 9.04 10.37 -7.03
C GLY A 55 8.81 10.01 -8.51
N GLU A 56 9.12 8.78 -8.90
CA GLU A 56 8.98 8.26 -10.28
C GLU A 56 7.59 7.64 -10.57
N MET A 57 6.59 7.85 -9.71
CA MET A 57 5.23 7.35 -9.89
C MET A 57 4.44 8.24 -10.87
N ASP A 58 4.81 8.22 -12.15
CA ASP A 58 4.24 9.10 -13.18
C ASP A 58 2.74 8.90 -13.39
N TYR A 59 2.21 7.71 -13.05
CA TYR A 59 0.77 7.44 -13.10
C TYR A 59 -0.04 8.29 -12.11
N LEU A 60 0.60 8.85 -11.08
CA LEU A 60 -0.01 9.82 -10.16
C LEU A 60 -0.05 11.25 -10.73
N LYS A 61 0.83 11.56 -11.69
CA LYS A 61 1.02 12.91 -12.24
C LYS A 61 0.16 13.19 -13.47
N ARG A 62 -0.79 12.27 -13.81
CA ARG A 62 -1.66 12.42 -14.97
C ARG A 62 -2.61 13.60 -14.78
N THR A 63 -2.71 14.44 -15.82
CA THR A 63 -3.56 15.63 -15.84
C THR A 63 -4.68 15.50 -16.87
N ASP A 64 -5.68 16.37 -16.77
CA ASP A 64 -6.68 16.62 -17.79
C ASP A 64 -6.15 17.63 -18.84
N ASP A 65 -7.02 18.03 -19.78
CA ASP A 65 -6.69 19.00 -20.83
C ASP A 65 -6.43 20.41 -20.29
N ALA A 66 -6.88 20.73 -19.08
CA ALA A 66 -6.62 21.99 -18.39
C ALA A 66 -5.31 21.98 -17.59
N GLY A 67 -4.62 20.84 -17.54
CA GLY A 67 -3.40 20.66 -16.76
C GLY A 67 -3.63 20.31 -15.28
N GLU A 68 -4.87 20.06 -14.86
CA GLU A 68 -5.23 19.74 -13.50
C GLU A 68 -5.08 18.23 -13.22
N TYR A 69 -4.54 17.84 -12.06
CA TYR A 69 -4.30 16.44 -11.74
C TYR A 69 -5.59 15.63 -11.61
N LEU A 70 -5.72 14.57 -12.39
CA LEU A 70 -6.93 13.74 -12.46
C LEU A 70 -7.31 13.11 -11.11
N ARG A 71 -6.31 12.73 -10.30
CA ARG A 71 -6.53 12.03 -9.03
C ARG A 71 -6.91 12.97 -7.89
N GLY A 72 -6.69 14.27 -8.05
CA GLY A 72 -7.05 15.29 -7.06
C GLY A 72 -8.56 15.48 -6.92
N ASP A 73 -9.29 15.39 -8.05
CA ASP A 73 -10.76 15.47 -8.04
C ASP A 73 -11.34 14.33 -8.91
N LEU A 74 -12.07 13.42 -8.25
CA LEU A 74 -12.71 12.27 -8.90
C LEU A 74 -13.59 12.65 -10.08
N ARG A 75 -14.23 13.82 -10.05
CA ARG A 75 -15.14 14.29 -11.09
C ARG A 75 -14.45 14.63 -12.40
N ARG A 76 -13.16 14.95 -12.40
CA ARG A 76 -12.39 15.14 -13.64
C ARG A 76 -12.39 13.89 -14.49
N SER A 77 -12.28 12.73 -13.84
CA SER A 77 -12.28 11.43 -14.51
C SER A 77 -13.69 10.84 -14.67
N MET A 78 -14.59 11.13 -13.73
CA MET A 78 -15.93 10.57 -13.64
C MET A 78 -16.96 11.66 -13.25
N PRO A 79 -17.38 12.51 -14.20
CA PRO A 79 -18.34 13.61 -13.93
C PRO A 79 -19.72 13.11 -13.43
N TRP A 80 -20.02 11.85 -13.71
CA TRP A 80 -21.25 11.18 -13.29
C TRP A 80 -21.20 10.66 -11.85
N ALA A 81 -20.02 10.65 -11.19
CA ALA A 81 -19.88 10.15 -9.83
C ALA A 81 -20.71 10.98 -8.83
N ARG A 82 -21.44 10.28 -7.96
CA ARG A 82 -22.25 10.85 -6.87
C ARG A 82 -21.90 10.31 -5.52
N SER A 83 -21.51 9.02 -5.46
CA SER A 83 -21.04 8.41 -4.22
C SER A 83 -19.93 7.40 -4.47
N VAL A 84 -19.21 7.08 -3.41
CA VAL A 84 -18.16 6.05 -3.38
C VAL A 84 -18.48 5.08 -2.25
N ILE A 85 -18.59 3.81 -2.59
CA ILE A 85 -18.64 2.71 -1.62
C ILE A 85 -17.18 2.30 -1.39
N VAL A 86 -16.75 2.31 -0.14
CA VAL A 86 -15.41 1.90 0.28
C VAL A 86 -15.52 0.62 1.09
N CYS A 87 -14.82 -0.41 0.64
CA CYS A 87 -14.73 -1.70 1.29
C CYS A 87 -13.28 -1.95 1.75
N ALA A 88 -13.10 -2.70 2.83
CA ALA A 88 -11.78 -3.06 3.30
C ALA A 88 -11.71 -4.53 3.70
N VAL A 89 -10.57 -5.17 3.41
CA VAL A 89 -10.23 -6.53 3.84
C VAL A 89 -9.04 -6.46 4.79
N ASN A 90 -9.15 -7.11 5.94
CA ASN A 90 -8.05 -7.27 6.87
C ASN A 90 -7.08 -8.36 6.35
N TYR A 91 -5.79 -8.00 6.22
CA TYR A 91 -4.74 -8.94 5.82
C TYR A 91 -3.74 -9.25 6.95
N ASN A 92 -4.09 -8.93 8.21
CA ASN A 92 -3.23 -9.20 9.35
C ASN A 92 -3.04 -10.73 9.53
N ALA A 93 -1.80 -11.17 9.66
CA ALA A 93 -1.47 -12.57 9.87
C ALA A 93 -0.67 -12.77 11.15
N ALA A 94 -0.81 -13.94 11.78
CA ALA A 94 0.00 -14.34 12.94
C ALA A 94 1.43 -14.64 12.46
N ALA A 95 2.29 -13.62 12.49
CA ALA A 95 3.66 -13.69 12.00
C ALA A 95 4.55 -12.70 12.75
N PRO A 96 5.88 -12.85 12.71
CA PRO A 96 6.82 -11.87 13.22
C PRO A 96 6.58 -10.48 12.61
N LYS A 97 7.05 -9.45 13.28
CA LYS A 97 7.02 -8.07 12.77
C LYS A 97 8.34 -7.72 12.12
N SER A 98 8.32 -6.77 11.20
CA SER A 98 9.53 -6.28 10.52
C SER A 98 10.55 -5.65 11.47
N ILE A 99 10.10 -5.24 12.65
CA ILE A 99 10.91 -4.66 13.74
C ILE A 99 11.41 -5.70 14.75
N ASP A 100 10.92 -6.94 14.69
CA ASP A 100 11.37 -7.99 15.60
C ASP A 100 12.75 -8.50 15.16
N PRO A 101 13.61 -8.92 16.08
CA PRO A 101 14.87 -9.53 15.73
C PRO A 101 14.64 -10.79 14.87
N ALA A 102 14.96 -10.69 13.60
CA ALA A 102 14.90 -11.81 12.68
C ALA A 102 16.31 -12.37 12.44
N ASP A 103 16.41 -13.61 11.94
CA ASP A 103 17.67 -14.17 11.45
C ASP A 103 18.34 -13.15 10.52
N SER A 104 19.61 -12.84 10.77
CA SER A 104 20.39 -11.89 9.97
C SER A 104 20.49 -12.29 8.50
N LYS A 105 20.27 -13.54 8.16
CA LYS A 105 20.25 -14.09 6.80
C LYS A 105 18.88 -13.95 6.12
N ALA A 106 17.85 -13.51 6.84
CA ALA A 106 16.51 -13.31 6.30
C ALA A 106 16.26 -11.86 5.89
N GLY A 107 15.44 -11.66 4.86
CA GLY A 107 14.90 -10.37 4.44
C GLY A 107 13.46 -10.19 4.86
N TRP A 108 12.88 -9.03 4.53
CA TRP A 108 11.48 -8.72 4.77
C TRP A 108 10.73 -8.44 3.47
N ILE A 109 9.62 -9.12 3.29
CA ILE A 109 8.59 -8.80 2.30
C ILE A 109 7.39 -8.26 3.09
N ALA A 110 6.83 -7.12 2.69
CA ALA A 110 5.69 -6.53 3.39
C ALA A 110 4.48 -7.48 3.40
N ARG A 111 3.79 -7.50 4.51
CA ARG A 111 2.72 -8.43 4.86
C ARG A 111 1.60 -8.51 3.81
N TYR A 112 1.24 -7.39 3.20
CA TYR A 112 0.19 -7.36 2.17
C TYR A 112 0.52 -8.20 0.92
N ALA A 113 1.79 -8.50 0.70
CA ALA A 113 2.28 -9.25 -0.45
C ALA A 113 2.46 -10.77 -0.17
N TRP A 114 2.08 -11.24 1.01
CA TRP A 114 2.17 -12.67 1.36
C TRP A 114 1.04 -13.51 0.80
N SER A 115 0.03 -12.89 0.20
CA SER A 115 -1.19 -13.59 -0.21
C SER A 115 -0.93 -14.75 -1.18
N GLY A 116 -1.65 -15.84 -0.95
CA GLY A 116 -1.70 -17.04 -1.76
C GLY A 116 -3.12 -17.51 -1.97
N ARG A 117 -3.28 -18.63 -2.67
CA ARG A 117 -4.55 -19.34 -2.84
C ARG A 117 -4.58 -20.52 -1.86
N GLU A 118 -5.66 -20.64 -1.09
CA GLU A 118 -5.80 -21.67 -0.07
C GLU A 118 -5.64 -23.08 -0.65
N GLU A 119 -6.31 -23.38 -1.77
CA GLU A 119 -6.33 -24.71 -2.36
C GLU A 119 -4.99 -25.15 -2.97
N SER A 120 -4.24 -24.22 -3.56
CA SER A 120 -3.04 -24.55 -4.36
C SER A 120 -1.74 -24.04 -3.75
N GLY A 121 -1.79 -23.18 -2.74
CA GLY A 121 -0.63 -22.47 -2.21
C GLY A 121 0.05 -21.55 -3.24
N SER A 122 -0.53 -21.41 -4.44
CA SER A 122 0.01 -20.52 -5.49
C SER A 122 -0.14 -19.06 -5.10
N ALA A 123 0.65 -18.19 -5.75
CA ALA A 123 0.56 -16.75 -5.56
C ALA A 123 -0.85 -16.21 -5.85
N SER A 124 -1.27 -15.19 -5.11
CA SER A 124 -2.50 -14.45 -5.31
C SER A 124 -2.21 -12.96 -5.27
N ASP A 125 -2.82 -12.19 -6.18
CA ASP A 125 -2.76 -10.74 -6.14
C ASP A 125 -4.05 -10.20 -5.50
N TYR A 126 -3.90 -9.44 -4.40
CA TYR A 126 -5.05 -8.87 -3.70
C TYR A 126 -5.90 -7.96 -4.59
N HIS A 127 -5.30 -7.35 -5.63
CA HIS A 127 -6.06 -6.52 -6.58
C HIS A 127 -7.13 -7.34 -7.29
N ASP A 128 -6.78 -8.53 -7.77
CA ASP A 128 -7.72 -9.40 -8.48
C ASP A 128 -8.78 -9.96 -7.51
N VAL A 129 -8.36 -10.34 -6.30
CA VAL A 129 -9.24 -10.88 -5.28
C VAL A 129 -10.30 -9.85 -4.87
N LEU A 130 -9.87 -8.65 -4.46
CA LEU A 130 -10.79 -7.61 -4.02
C LEU A 130 -11.65 -7.11 -5.19
N LEU A 131 -11.09 -7.01 -6.39
CA LEU A 131 -11.86 -6.60 -7.57
C LEU A 131 -12.97 -7.60 -7.91
N HIS A 132 -12.71 -8.89 -7.73
CA HIS A 132 -13.75 -9.92 -7.90
C HIS A 132 -14.90 -9.71 -6.91
N GLN A 133 -14.60 -9.51 -5.62
CA GLN A 133 -15.60 -9.26 -4.60
C GLN A 133 -16.38 -7.95 -4.86
N LEU A 134 -15.70 -6.89 -5.27
CA LEU A 134 -16.36 -5.64 -5.65
C LEU A 134 -17.33 -5.82 -6.82
N ARG A 135 -17.00 -6.64 -7.82
CA ARG A 135 -17.89 -6.92 -8.95
C ARG A 135 -19.13 -7.73 -8.53
N THR A 136 -18.99 -8.62 -7.57
CA THR A 136 -20.14 -9.31 -6.97
C THR A 136 -21.07 -8.29 -6.32
N LEU A 137 -20.53 -7.41 -5.48
CA LEU A 137 -21.29 -6.31 -4.86
C LEU A 137 -21.92 -5.38 -5.90
N GLU A 138 -21.16 -5.02 -6.98
CA GLU A 138 -21.67 -4.19 -8.07
C GLU A 138 -22.92 -4.80 -8.72
N SER A 139 -22.92 -6.11 -8.94
CA SER A 139 -24.05 -6.81 -9.55
C SER A 139 -25.29 -6.72 -8.66
N GLU A 140 -25.16 -6.96 -7.35
CA GLU A 140 -26.25 -6.88 -6.39
C GLU A 140 -26.81 -5.45 -6.26
N VAL A 141 -25.91 -4.45 -6.23
CA VAL A 141 -26.28 -3.02 -6.18
C VAL A 141 -27.06 -2.61 -7.44
N LYS A 142 -26.61 -3.06 -8.63
CA LYS A 142 -27.31 -2.77 -9.89
C LYS A 142 -28.66 -3.50 -9.98
N GLU A 143 -28.77 -4.72 -9.48
CA GLU A 143 -30.03 -5.44 -9.44
C GLU A 143 -31.06 -4.71 -8.58
N ARG A 144 -30.66 -4.17 -7.43
CA ARG A 144 -31.59 -3.51 -6.51
C ARG A 144 -31.92 -2.06 -6.91
N PHE A 145 -30.93 -1.28 -7.34
CA PHE A 145 -31.08 0.18 -7.52
C PHE A 145 -31.16 0.61 -8.99
N GLY A 146 -31.10 -0.34 -9.91
CA GLY A 146 -31.24 -0.13 -11.35
C GLY A 146 -29.99 -0.47 -12.14
N ALA A 147 -30.18 -1.23 -13.20
CA ALA A 147 -29.13 -1.68 -14.09
C ALA A 147 -28.43 -0.52 -14.83
N ASP A 148 -29.10 0.63 -14.98
CA ASP A 148 -28.57 1.82 -15.64
C ASP A 148 -27.65 2.66 -14.72
N ALA A 149 -27.53 2.30 -13.43
CA ALA A 149 -26.60 2.98 -12.53
C ALA A 149 -25.17 2.77 -13.01
N SER A 150 -24.48 3.88 -13.30
CA SER A 150 -23.05 3.83 -13.60
C SER A 150 -22.28 3.41 -12.36
N ALA A 151 -21.40 2.42 -12.51
CA ALA A 151 -20.50 1.99 -11.45
C ALA A 151 -19.14 1.62 -12.02
N ARG A 152 -18.07 1.84 -11.24
CA ARG A 152 -16.70 1.40 -11.56
C ARG A 152 -15.98 1.00 -10.29
N CYS A 153 -15.42 -0.21 -10.33
CA CYS A 153 -14.65 -0.79 -9.23
C CYS A 153 -13.14 -0.59 -9.42
N TYR A 154 -12.45 -0.26 -8.35
CA TYR A 154 -11.00 -0.09 -8.33
C TYR A 154 -10.40 -0.67 -7.06
N VAL A 155 -9.18 -1.16 -7.21
CA VAL A 155 -8.31 -1.55 -6.11
C VAL A 155 -6.94 -0.93 -6.41
N ASP A 156 -6.56 0.11 -5.69
CA ASP A 156 -5.27 0.83 -5.81
C ASP A 156 -4.99 1.52 -7.17
N THR A 157 -5.79 1.25 -8.19
CA THR A 157 -5.55 1.67 -9.58
C THR A 157 -6.46 2.80 -10.05
N GLY A 158 -7.44 3.21 -9.24
CA GLY A 158 -8.43 4.22 -9.59
C GLY A 158 -7.88 5.65 -9.63
N PRO A 159 -8.53 6.57 -10.37
CA PRO A 159 -8.15 7.98 -10.41
C PRO A 159 -8.76 8.74 -9.22
N LEU A 160 -8.56 8.24 -8.01
CA LEU A 160 -9.05 8.84 -6.76
C LEU A 160 -8.08 8.58 -5.61
N VAL A 161 -8.19 9.36 -4.55
CA VAL A 161 -7.46 9.16 -3.29
C VAL A 161 -8.30 8.27 -2.37
N GLU A 162 -8.17 6.94 -2.49
CA GLU A 162 -9.01 5.94 -1.79
C GLU A 162 -9.04 6.16 -0.27
N ARG A 163 -7.90 6.52 0.33
CA ARG A 163 -7.79 6.76 1.78
C ARG A 163 -8.62 7.95 2.26
N ALA A 164 -8.77 8.99 1.45
CA ALA A 164 -9.64 10.13 1.77
C ALA A 164 -11.11 9.69 1.80
N TYR A 165 -11.55 8.93 0.79
CA TYR A 165 -12.89 8.37 0.77
C TYR A 165 -13.13 7.35 1.88
N ALA A 166 -12.13 6.57 2.28
CA ALA A 166 -12.24 5.67 3.42
C ALA A 166 -12.50 6.43 4.74
N ALA A 167 -11.88 7.61 4.91
CA ALA A 167 -12.15 8.46 6.06
C ALA A 167 -13.55 9.07 6.01
N LEU A 168 -13.98 9.57 4.86
CA LEU A 168 -15.34 10.11 4.65
C LEU A 168 -16.43 9.04 4.81
N ALA A 169 -16.15 7.82 4.38
CA ALA A 169 -17.06 6.65 4.49
C ALA A 169 -17.07 6.02 5.89
N SER A 170 -16.37 6.59 6.88
CA SER A 170 -16.26 6.04 8.25
C SER A 170 -15.58 4.66 8.35
N VAL A 171 -14.90 4.20 7.32
CA VAL A 171 -14.12 2.95 7.35
C VAL A 171 -12.94 3.06 8.31
N GLY A 172 -12.33 4.25 8.40
CA GLY A 172 -11.27 4.56 9.36
C GLY A 172 -10.72 5.96 9.14
N TRP A 173 -9.83 6.41 9.98
CA TRP A 173 -9.16 7.72 9.81
C TRP A 173 -7.78 7.55 9.15
N VAL A 174 -7.29 8.59 8.49
CA VAL A 174 -5.92 8.62 7.97
C VAL A 174 -4.96 8.95 9.10
N GLY A 175 -4.12 7.99 9.47
CA GLY A 175 -3.16 8.15 10.57
C GLY A 175 -1.92 8.96 10.19
N LYS A 176 -1.04 9.20 11.19
CA LYS A 176 0.25 9.87 10.99
C LYS A 176 1.19 9.10 10.05
N ASN A 177 0.99 7.79 9.91
CA ASN A 177 1.68 6.95 8.93
C ASN A 177 1.02 6.92 7.55
N THR A 178 0.04 7.78 7.32
CA THR A 178 -0.77 7.89 6.11
C THR A 178 -1.57 6.63 5.73
N CYS A 179 -1.59 5.60 6.57
CA CYS A 179 -2.49 4.45 6.41
C CYS A 179 -3.89 4.78 6.94
N VAL A 180 -4.90 4.07 6.44
CA VAL A 180 -6.24 4.06 7.06
C VAL A 180 -6.17 3.20 8.33
N LEU A 181 -6.61 3.75 9.44
CA LEU A 181 -6.69 3.07 10.72
C LEU A 181 -8.15 2.92 11.13
N ASN A 182 -8.50 1.72 11.56
CA ASN A 182 -9.81 1.43 12.17
C ASN A 182 -9.61 1.07 13.66
N GLN A 183 -10.53 1.49 14.51
CA GLN A 183 -10.39 1.29 15.96
C GLN A 183 -10.40 -0.20 16.35
N GLN A 184 -11.13 -1.03 15.61
CA GLN A 184 -11.27 -2.46 15.87
C GLN A 184 -10.31 -3.31 15.04
N GLN A 185 -10.06 -2.92 13.77
CA GLN A 185 -9.27 -3.70 12.80
C GLN A 185 -7.80 -3.27 12.69
N GLY A 186 -7.40 -2.16 13.32
CA GLY A 186 -6.06 -1.61 13.13
C GLY A 186 -5.86 -0.99 11.75
N SER A 187 -4.66 -1.11 11.18
CA SER A 187 -4.30 -0.56 9.87
C SER A 187 -3.93 -1.61 8.81
N TRP A 188 -4.03 -2.89 9.12
CA TRP A 188 -3.76 -3.99 8.19
C TRP A 188 -4.94 -4.18 7.23
N LEU A 189 -5.27 -3.12 6.49
CA LEU A 189 -6.46 -3.02 5.64
C LEU A 189 -6.05 -2.79 4.19
N LEU A 190 -6.54 -3.64 3.29
CA LEU A 190 -6.54 -3.41 1.84
C LEU A 190 -7.88 -2.80 1.46
N LEU A 191 -7.84 -1.74 0.67
CA LEU A 191 -9.03 -1.01 0.25
C LEU A 191 -9.47 -1.45 -1.14
N GLY A 192 -10.79 -1.53 -1.31
CA GLY A 192 -11.44 -1.59 -2.60
C GLY A 192 -12.54 -0.56 -2.66
N VAL A 193 -12.70 0.09 -3.80
CA VAL A 193 -13.70 1.15 -3.97
C VAL A 193 -14.60 0.90 -5.17
N MET A 194 -15.88 1.20 -5.02
CA MET A 194 -16.83 1.27 -6.12
C MET A 194 -17.38 2.69 -6.20
N VAL A 195 -17.04 3.39 -7.28
CA VAL A 195 -17.60 4.70 -7.60
C VAL A 195 -18.95 4.50 -8.26
N THR A 196 -20.00 5.22 -7.82
CA THR A 196 -21.35 5.08 -8.35
C THR A 196 -22.00 6.41 -8.71
N SER A 197 -22.99 6.34 -9.62
CA SER A 197 -23.89 7.46 -9.92
C SER A 197 -25.10 7.54 -8.99
N LEU A 198 -25.18 6.68 -7.99
CA LEU A 198 -26.22 6.68 -6.98
C LEU A 198 -25.99 7.84 -6.02
N GLU A 199 -26.97 8.69 -5.83
CA GLU A 199 -26.92 9.81 -4.92
C GLU A 199 -27.34 9.36 -3.52
N LEU A 200 -26.71 9.93 -2.48
CA LEU A 200 -27.06 9.69 -1.08
C LEU A 200 -27.85 10.88 -0.53
N GLU A 201 -28.95 10.61 0.17
CA GLU A 201 -29.58 11.65 1.00
C GLU A 201 -28.62 12.16 2.07
N PRO A 202 -28.67 13.44 2.47
CA PRO A 202 -27.77 13.98 3.51
C PRO A 202 -27.82 13.19 4.82
N GLU A 203 -28.97 12.67 5.20
CA GLU A 203 -29.19 11.85 6.40
C GLU A 203 -28.56 10.45 6.29
N ALA A 204 -28.24 10.03 5.08
CA ALA A 204 -27.56 8.77 4.79
C ALA A 204 -26.03 8.90 4.78
N TRP A 205 -25.48 10.13 4.86
CA TRP A 205 -24.04 10.33 4.85
C TRP A 205 -23.38 9.69 6.07
N SER A 206 -22.26 9.07 5.84
CA SER A 206 -21.42 8.59 6.94
C SER A 206 -20.80 9.77 7.70
N VAL A 207 -20.66 9.62 9.01
CA VAL A 207 -19.89 10.56 9.80
C VAL A 207 -18.41 10.22 9.63
N PRO A 208 -17.57 11.14 9.16
CA PRO A 208 -16.14 10.85 8.98
C PRO A 208 -15.50 10.33 10.28
N ALA A 209 -14.63 9.34 10.14
CA ALA A 209 -13.95 8.76 11.29
C ALA A 209 -13.03 9.78 11.96
N ALA A 210 -13.20 9.99 13.26
CA ALA A 210 -12.37 10.91 14.03
C ALA A 210 -10.91 10.44 14.12
N ASP A 211 -9.94 11.36 13.97
CA ASP A 211 -8.53 11.07 14.20
C ASP A 211 -8.29 10.70 15.68
N ARG A 212 -7.66 9.55 15.90
CA ARG A 212 -7.32 9.02 17.20
C ARG A 212 -5.82 8.81 17.40
N CYS A 213 -4.98 9.41 16.54
CA CYS A 213 -3.53 9.36 16.70
C CYS A 213 -3.06 10.19 17.92
N GLY A 214 -3.76 11.26 18.27
CA GLY A 214 -3.42 12.13 19.39
C GLY A 214 -1.96 12.59 19.34
N SER A 215 -1.27 12.58 20.50
CA SER A 215 0.13 12.96 20.62
C SER A 215 1.13 11.87 20.23
N CYS A 216 0.68 10.66 19.85
CA CYS A 216 1.58 9.54 19.50
C CYS A 216 2.40 9.83 18.23
N THR A 217 3.73 9.62 18.30
CA THR A 217 4.69 9.82 17.20
C THR A 217 5.41 8.55 16.78
N ARG A 218 5.08 7.39 17.32
CA ARG A 218 5.83 6.14 17.14
C ARG A 218 6.13 5.77 15.69
N CYS A 219 5.20 5.97 14.78
CA CYS A 219 5.43 5.66 13.36
C CYS A 219 6.39 6.66 12.71
N ILE A 220 6.38 7.92 13.13
CA ILE A 220 7.30 8.96 12.66
C ILE A 220 8.71 8.65 13.18
N ASP A 221 8.85 8.42 14.47
CA ASP A 221 10.13 8.13 15.14
C ASP A 221 10.78 6.84 14.62
N ALA A 222 9.97 5.83 14.25
CA ALA A 222 10.44 4.55 13.75
C ALA A 222 10.76 4.56 12.24
N CYS A 223 10.37 5.60 11.50
CA CYS A 223 10.62 5.66 10.06
C CYS A 223 12.11 5.91 9.76
N PRO A 224 12.88 4.91 9.27
CA PRO A 224 14.33 5.06 9.18
C PRO A 224 14.76 6.13 8.17
N THR A 225 13.93 6.38 7.16
CA THR A 225 14.20 7.33 6.08
C THR A 225 13.54 8.69 6.29
N ALA A 226 12.87 8.89 7.43
CA ALA A 226 12.11 10.11 7.74
C ALA A 226 11.14 10.50 6.61
N ALA A 227 10.47 9.51 6.02
CA ALA A 227 9.50 9.72 4.93
C ALA A 227 8.18 10.33 5.43
N LEU A 228 7.84 10.17 6.71
CA LEU A 228 6.62 10.72 7.31
C LEU A 228 6.90 12.15 7.77
N LEU A 229 6.26 13.10 7.11
CA LEU A 229 6.48 14.53 7.33
C LEU A 229 5.58 15.05 8.47
N ASP A 230 5.93 16.22 8.99
CA ASP A 230 5.05 16.98 9.84
C ASP A 230 3.74 17.31 9.10
N PRO A 231 2.61 17.44 9.81
CA PRO A 231 1.38 17.88 9.22
C PRO A 231 1.55 19.24 8.53
N ASP A 232 0.83 19.46 7.45
CA ASP A 232 0.75 20.76 6.81
C ASP A 232 0.10 21.82 7.73
N ALA A 233 0.03 23.06 7.28
CA ALA A 233 -0.57 24.16 8.04
C ALA A 233 -2.04 23.93 8.41
N THR A 234 -2.72 22.97 7.78
CA THR A 234 -4.11 22.58 8.06
C THR A 234 -4.21 21.34 8.95
N GLY A 235 -3.07 20.79 9.39
CA GLY A 235 -3.00 19.60 10.24
C GLY A 235 -3.09 18.28 9.50
N VAL A 236 -3.05 18.29 8.15
CA VAL A 236 -3.14 17.07 7.34
C VAL A 236 -1.80 16.37 7.26
N ARG A 237 -1.83 15.05 7.39
CA ARG A 237 -0.67 14.17 7.35
C ARG A 237 -0.12 14.06 5.93
N GLN A 238 1.20 14.16 5.81
CA GLN A 238 1.89 14.06 4.55
C GLN A 238 3.03 13.05 4.62
N MET A 239 3.43 12.57 3.45
CA MET A 239 4.56 11.65 3.28
C MET A 239 5.36 12.04 2.04
N ASP A 240 6.68 12.15 2.16
CA ASP A 240 7.57 12.10 1.00
C ASP A 240 7.70 10.63 0.56
N ALA A 241 6.89 10.25 -0.45
CA ALA A 241 6.91 8.89 -0.91
C ALA A 241 8.26 8.51 -1.54
N ALA A 242 9.00 9.46 -2.13
CA ALA A 242 10.31 9.21 -2.72
C ALA A 242 11.36 8.72 -1.70
N ARG A 243 11.15 8.99 -0.41
CA ARG A 243 11.97 8.48 0.70
C ARG A 243 11.42 7.21 1.32
N CYS A 244 10.14 6.87 1.11
CA CYS A 244 9.52 5.69 1.71
C CYS A 244 10.18 4.40 1.22
N ILE A 245 10.54 3.50 2.14
CA ILE A 245 11.16 2.21 1.79
C ILE A 245 10.24 1.38 0.87
N ALA A 246 8.93 1.47 1.04
CA ALA A 246 7.99 0.81 0.13
C ALA A 246 8.17 1.32 -1.31
N TYR A 247 8.25 2.63 -1.53
CA TYR A 247 8.56 3.21 -2.83
C TYR A 247 9.94 2.77 -3.34
N LEU A 248 10.97 2.87 -2.51
CA LEU A 248 12.35 2.52 -2.90
C LEU A 248 12.47 1.06 -3.36
N THR A 249 11.73 0.15 -2.73
CA THR A 249 11.78 -1.27 -3.05
C THR A 249 10.87 -1.68 -4.20
N ILE A 250 9.76 -0.97 -4.44
CA ILE A 250 8.73 -1.34 -5.41
C ILE A 250 8.77 -0.47 -6.66
N GLU A 251 8.75 0.86 -6.50
CA GLU A 251 8.53 1.80 -7.59
C GLU A 251 9.82 2.36 -8.18
N LYS A 252 10.81 2.65 -7.33
CA LYS A 252 12.07 3.26 -7.74
C LYS A 252 12.77 2.41 -8.80
N LYS A 253 12.96 3.00 -9.98
CA LYS A 253 13.74 2.42 -11.10
C LYS A 253 15.22 2.77 -10.91
N GLY A 254 16.12 1.96 -11.46
CA GLY A 254 17.56 2.21 -11.37
C GLY A 254 18.11 2.12 -9.95
N SER A 255 19.20 2.83 -9.70
CA SER A 255 19.95 2.84 -8.43
C SER A 255 19.19 3.56 -7.32
N ILE A 256 19.41 3.14 -6.09
CA ILE A 256 18.96 3.82 -4.89
C ILE A 256 20.10 4.68 -4.37
N ALA A 257 19.81 5.90 -3.96
CA ALA A 257 20.79 6.82 -3.40
C ALA A 257 21.55 6.19 -2.23
N GLU A 258 22.86 6.34 -2.20
CA GLU A 258 23.74 5.60 -1.30
C GLU A 258 23.40 5.86 0.17
N GLU A 259 23.06 7.09 0.51
CA GLU A 259 22.65 7.50 1.85
C GLU A 259 21.36 6.83 2.34
N LEU A 260 20.50 6.37 1.45
CA LEU A 260 19.25 5.66 1.80
C LEU A 260 19.46 4.16 1.99
N ARG A 261 20.46 3.56 1.37
CA ARG A 261 20.70 2.10 1.41
C ARG A 261 20.85 1.54 2.83
N PRO A 262 21.65 2.16 3.73
CA PRO A 262 21.74 1.69 5.13
C PRO A 262 20.42 1.76 5.86
N LEU A 263 19.59 2.79 5.58
CA LEU A 263 18.31 3.05 6.23
C LEU A 263 17.22 2.06 5.82
N MET A 264 17.38 1.40 4.67
CA MET A 264 16.43 0.38 4.21
C MET A 264 16.47 -0.90 5.06
N GLY A 265 17.53 -1.11 5.83
CA GLY A 265 17.68 -2.36 6.57
C GLY A 265 17.63 -3.58 5.65
N ARG A 266 16.87 -4.58 6.02
CA ARG A 266 16.70 -5.82 5.24
C ARG A 266 15.35 -5.89 4.52
N GLN A 267 14.74 -4.74 4.24
CA GLN A 267 13.50 -4.66 3.46
C GLN A 267 13.78 -4.99 1.99
N VAL A 268 13.15 -6.04 1.48
CA VAL A 268 13.32 -6.51 0.10
C VAL A 268 12.15 -6.04 -0.79
N PHE A 269 10.94 -6.01 -0.22
CA PHE A 269 9.75 -5.58 -0.94
C PHE A 269 8.74 -4.97 0.04
N GLY A 270 8.38 -3.69 -0.16
CA GLY A 270 7.51 -2.97 0.75
C GLY A 270 8.17 -2.69 2.10
N CYS A 271 7.38 -2.20 3.05
CA CYS A 271 7.83 -1.88 4.40
C CYS A 271 6.64 -1.82 5.35
N ASP A 272 6.74 -2.49 6.49
CA ASP A 272 5.67 -2.53 7.50
C ASP A 272 6.03 -1.76 8.79
N ILE A 273 7.21 -1.15 8.89
CA ILE A 273 7.75 -0.57 10.12
C ILE A 273 6.76 0.36 10.80
N CYS A 274 6.18 1.31 10.07
CA CYS A 274 5.24 2.29 10.64
C CYS A 274 3.92 1.66 11.10
N GLN A 275 3.50 0.54 10.53
CA GLN A 275 2.33 -0.23 10.96
C GLN A 275 2.67 -1.14 12.15
N ASP A 276 3.84 -1.78 12.15
CA ASP A 276 4.29 -2.66 13.24
C ASP A 276 4.40 -1.95 14.59
N VAL A 277 4.85 -0.68 14.59
CA VAL A 277 4.98 0.11 15.83
C VAL A 277 3.67 0.78 16.26
N CYS A 278 2.63 0.76 15.40
CA CYS A 278 1.38 1.44 15.67
C CYS A 278 0.63 0.79 16.85
N PRO A 279 0.25 1.58 17.88
CA PRO A 279 -0.48 1.02 19.04
C PRO A 279 -1.82 0.38 18.65
N TRP A 280 -2.48 0.88 17.59
CA TRP A 280 -3.75 0.35 17.11
C TRP A 280 -3.63 -1.05 16.51
N ASN A 281 -2.43 -1.47 16.09
CA ASN A 281 -2.16 -2.80 15.58
C ASN A 281 -1.83 -3.84 16.65
N ARG A 282 -1.64 -3.43 17.92
CA ARG A 282 -1.31 -4.37 19.01
C ARG A 282 -2.42 -5.38 19.30
N ARG A 283 -3.67 -4.98 19.10
CA ARG A 283 -4.86 -5.78 19.36
C ARG A 283 -5.71 -5.96 18.11
N ALA A 284 -5.19 -5.57 16.95
CA ALA A 284 -5.85 -5.82 15.67
C ALA A 284 -6.07 -7.33 15.51
N PRO A 285 -7.27 -7.77 15.16
CA PRO A 285 -7.53 -9.19 14.92
C PRO A 285 -6.68 -9.69 13.75
N PHE A 286 -6.38 -10.97 13.74
CA PHE A 286 -5.89 -11.62 12.52
C PHE A 286 -7.02 -11.74 11.52
N ALA A 287 -6.68 -11.77 10.24
CA ALA A 287 -7.65 -11.96 9.17
C ALA A 287 -8.50 -13.22 9.44
N ALA A 288 -9.81 -13.05 9.49
CA ALA A 288 -10.74 -14.16 9.63
C ALA A 288 -11.04 -14.82 8.28
N SER A 289 -10.85 -14.08 7.19
CA SER A 289 -11.14 -14.51 5.83
C SER A 289 -10.00 -15.34 5.24
N SER A 290 -10.34 -16.42 4.55
CA SER A 290 -9.43 -17.21 3.71
C SER A 290 -9.14 -16.56 2.34
N LEU A 291 -9.63 -15.35 2.09
CA LEU A 291 -9.43 -14.67 0.81
C LEU A 291 -7.96 -14.42 0.47
N LEU A 292 -7.14 -14.15 1.49
CA LEU A 292 -5.74 -13.75 1.35
C LEU A 292 -4.84 -14.54 2.33
N PRO A 293 -4.82 -15.89 2.29
CA PRO A 293 -3.99 -16.69 3.19
C PRO A 293 -2.50 -16.39 2.97
N ALA A 294 -1.75 -16.28 4.06
CA ALA A 294 -0.33 -15.96 3.99
C ALA A 294 0.50 -17.18 3.53
N ARG A 295 1.36 -16.99 2.54
CA ARG A 295 2.36 -17.96 2.10
C ARG A 295 3.54 -17.92 3.05
N GLN A 296 3.81 -19.05 3.71
CA GLN A 296 4.82 -19.15 4.78
C GLN A 296 6.25 -18.86 4.29
N GLU A 297 6.57 -19.23 3.05
CA GLU A 297 7.88 -18.99 2.44
C GLU A 297 8.18 -17.50 2.18
N LEU A 298 7.18 -16.63 2.25
CA LEU A 298 7.34 -15.17 2.10
C LEU A 298 7.53 -14.45 3.44
N ILE A 299 7.34 -15.16 4.55
CA ILE A 299 7.54 -14.61 5.89
C ILE A 299 9.01 -14.76 6.26
N ASN A 300 9.74 -13.65 6.34
CA ASN A 300 11.20 -13.65 6.58
C ASN A 300 11.97 -14.58 5.64
N PRO A 301 11.85 -14.41 4.30
CA PRO A 301 12.51 -15.29 3.36
C PRO A 301 14.04 -15.20 3.47
N ALA A 302 14.72 -16.32 3.34
CA ALA A 302 16.18 -16.33 3.27
C ALA A 302 16.67 -15.49 2.09
N LEU A 303 17.58 -14.54 2.33
CA LEU A 303 18.14 -13.69 1.28
C LEU A 303 18.84 -14.53 0.19
N GLN A 304 19.49 -15.63 0.58
CA GLN A 304 20.13 -16.55 -0.35
C GLN A 304 19.11 -17.25 -1.28
N TRP A 305 17.92 -17.58 -0.78
CA TRP A 305 16.86 -18.18 -1.61
C TRP A 305 16.39 -17.19 -2.69
N LEU A 306 16.17 -15.93 -2.32
CA LEU A 306 15.79 -14.88 -3.28
C LEU A 306 16.91 -14.59 -4.28
N ALA A 307 18.16 -14.59 -3.83
CA ALA A 307 19.35 -14.36 -4.65
C ALA A 307 19.55 -15.46 -5.70
N GLY A 308 19.28 -16.72 -5.34
CA GLY A 308 19.43 -17.89 -6.20
C GLY A 308 18.34 -18.06 -7.27
N MET A 309 17.30 -17.22 -7.27
CA MET A 309 16.22 -17.35 -8.26
C MET A 309 16.68 -16.90 -9.65
N ASP A 310 16.65 -17.80 -10.62
CA ASP A 310 16.69 -17.44 -12.03
C ASP A 310 15.34 -16.84 -12.52
N GLY A 311 15.26 -16.40 -13.77
CA GLY A 311 14.03 -15.83 -14.34
C GLY A 311 12.83 -16.79 -14.28
N PRO A 312 12.97 -18.05 -14.76
CA PRO A 312 11.92 -19.06 -14.66
C PRO A 312 11.46 -19.33 -13.22
N ALA A 313 12.38 -19.47 -12.27
CA ALA A 313 12.04 -19.70 -10.85
C ALA A 313 11.29 -18.50 -10.27
N PHE A 314 11.75 -17.26 -10.53
CA PHE A 314 11.07 -16.05 -10.11
C PHE A 314 9.62 -16.00 -10.63
N ASN A 315 9.44 -16.26 -11.92
CA ASN A 315 8.11 -16.25 -12.52
C ASN A 315 7.20 -17.35 -11.95
N ARG A 316 7.72 -18.57 -11.72
CA ARG A 316 6.91 -19.63 -11.08
C ARG A 316 6.48 -19.26 -9.66
N THR A 317 7.34 -18.59 -8.90
CA THR A 317 7.09 -18.24 -7.50
C THR A 317 6.17 -17.06 -7.33
N PHE A 318 6.31 -16.02 -8.18
CA PHE A 318 5.70 -14.72 -7.97
C PHE A 318 4.66 -14.31 -9.02
N ARG A 319 4.46 -15.08 -10.07
CA ARG A 319 3.44 -14.80 -11.09
C ARG A 319 2.05 -14.71 -10.44
N GLY A 320 1.32 -13.63 -10.73
CA GLY A 320 0.01 -13.37 -10.14
C GLY A 320 0.10 -12.92 -8.67
N SER A 321 1.21 -12.33 -8.25
CA SER A 321 1.36 -11.67 -6.96
C SER A 321 1.82 -10.21 -7.13
N PRO A 322 1.72 -9.36 -6.08
CA PRO A 322 2.23 -8.00 -6.13
C PRO A 322 3.74 -7.91 -6.46
N LEU A 323 4.54 -8.94 -6.12
CA LEU A 323 5.98 -8.97 -6.38
C LEU A 323 6.30 -9.04 -7.89
N GLU A 324 5.43 -9.62 -8.70
CA GLU A 324 5.64 -9.72 -10.15
C GLU A 324 5.86 -8.33 -10.80
N ARG A 325 5.13 -7.30 -10.33
CA ARG A 325 5.21 -5.93 -10.85
C ARG A 325 6.57 -5.29 -10.65
N THR A 326 7.27 -5.67 -9.57
CA THR A 326 8.62 -5.17 -9.27
C THR A 326 9.67 -5.80 -10.18
N ARG A 327 9.39 -6.95 -10.76
CA ARG A 327 10.28 -7.73 -11.61
C ARG A 327 11.56 -8.19 -10.88
N ARG A 328 12.12 -9.30 -11.32
CA ARG A 328 13.31 -9.93 -10.73
C ARG A 328 14.48 -8.96 -10.53
N LYS A 329 14.79 -8.10 -11.49
CA LYS A 329 15.96 -7.20 -11.42
C LYS A 329 15.90 -6.28 -10.20
N ARG A 330 14.75 -5.66 -9.92
CA ARG A 330 14.60 -4.78 -8.75
C ARG A 330 14.63 -5.57 -7.43
N ILE A 331 14.04 -6.76 -7.40
CA ILE A 331 14.12 -7.62 -6.22
C ILE A 331 15.59 -7.98 -5.94
N LEU A 332 16.39 -8.37 -6.91
CA LEU A 332 17.80 -8.68 -6.71
C LEU A 332 18.62 -7.47 -6.25
N ARG A 333 18.36 -6.26 -6.79
CA ARG A 333 18.95 -5.02 -6.27
C ARG A 333 18.66 -4.84 -4.78
N ASN A 334 17.40 -5.03 -4.38
CA ASN A 334 16.98 -4.88 -2.99
C ASN A 334 17.59 -5.98 -2.10
N VAL A 335 17.71 -7.20 -2.61
CA VAL A 335 18.38 -8.32 -1.92
C VAL A 335 19.86 -8.00 -1.71
N ALA A 336 20.57 -7.44 -2.69
CA ALA A 336 21.96 -7.03 -2.54
C ALA A 336 22.12 -6.00 -1.41
N ILE A 337 21.25 -4.97 -1.37
CA ILE A 337 21.26 -3.97 -0.29
C ILE A 337 20.96 -4.64 1.07
N ALA A 338 19.98 -5.52 1.14
CA ALA A 338 19.63 -6.25 2.36
C ALA A 338 20.77 -7.14 2.86
N MET A 339 21.50 -7.80 1.95
CA MET A 339 22.72 -8.55 2.29
C MET A 339 23.81 -7.67 2.88
N GLY A 340 24.04 -6.48 2.30
CA GLY A 340 24.99 -5.49 2.84
C GLY A 340 24.60 -5.00 4.25
N ASN A 341 23.31 -4.84 4.51
CA ASN A 341 22.79 -4.43 5.81
C ASN A 341 22.72 -5.57 6.85
N SER A 342 22.86 -6.82 6.42
CA SER A 342 22.76 -7.99 7.30
C SER A 342 23.96 -8.17 8.23
N GLY A 343 25.13 -7.66 7.86
CA GLY A 343 26.41 -7.92 8.51
C GLY A 343 26.96 -9.35 8.25
N VAL A 344 26.29 -10.17 7.43
CA VAL A 344 26.65 -11.58 7.21
C VAL A 344 27.64 -11.71 6.05
N ARG A 345 28.90 -12.03 6.36
CA ARG A 345 29.99 -12.15 5.36
C ARG A 345 29.84 -13.31 4.40
N GLU A 346 29.07 -14.32 4.76
CA GLU A 346 28.78 -15.47 3.90
C GLU A 346 28.13 -15.06 2.56
N PHE A 347 27.57 -13.84 2.46
CA PHE A 347 27.03 -13.29 1.23
C PHE A 347 28.07 -12.72 0.25
N LEU A 348 29.33 -12.53 0.69
CA LEU A 348 30.37 -11.95 -0.17
C LEU A 348 30.56 -12.68 -1.51
N PRO A 349 30.60 -14.02 -1.59
CA PRO A 349 30.74 -14.69 -2.88
C PRO A 349 29.59 -14.39 -3.86
N GLN A 350 28.36 -14.28 -3.36
CA GLN A 350 27.20 -13.93 -4.18
C GLN A 350 27.27 -12.48 -4.66
N LEU A 351 27.65 -11.55 -3.78
CA LEU A 351 27.81 -10.13 -4.11
C LEU A 351 28.93 -9.91 -5.13
N ASP A 352 30.07 -10.60 -4.95
CA ASP A 352 31.21 -10.52 -5.88
C ASP A 352 30.83 -11.06 -7.28
N ALA A 353 30.02 -12.13 -7.35
CA ALA A 353 29.50 -12.61 -8.62
C ALA A 353 28.58 -11.60 -9.32
N TRP A 354 27.80 -10.83 -8.57
CA TRP A 354 26.94 -9.79 -9.16
C TRP A 354 27.68 -8.53 -9.58
N ILE A 355 28.81 -8.20 -8.92
CA ILE A 355 29.69 -7.08 -9.33
C ILE A 355 30.23 -7.30 -10.74
N GLY A 356 30.55 -8.55 -11.10
CA GLY A 356 31.04 -8.93 -12.44
C GLY A 356 29.92 -9.18 -13.47
N GLY A 357 28.65 -8.97 -13.13
CA GLY A 357 27.52 -9.26 -14.01
C GLY A 357 27.14 -8.08 -14.92
N ASP A 358 26.27 -8.35 -15.91
CA ASP A 358 25.86 -7.37 -16.94
C ASP A 358 24.82 -6.33 -16.45
N ASP A 359 24.19 -6.52 -15.29
CA ASP A 359 23.22 -5.60 -14.73
C ASP A 359 23.90 -4.52 -13.88
N ALA A 360 24.16 -3.36 -14.48
CA ALA A 360 24.90 -2.27 -13.85
C ALA A 360 24.27 -1.80 -12.52
N VAL A 361 22.93 -1.81 -12.40
CA VAL A 361 22.24 -1.40 -11.17
C VAL A 361 22.43 -2.43 -10.07
N LEU A 362 22.38 -3.71 -10.40
CA LEU A 362 22.67 -4.79 -9.46
C LEU A 362 24.14 -4.81 -9.06
N ALA A 363 25.06 -4.63 -10.03
CA ALA A 363 26.50 -4.58 -9.79
C ALA A 363 26.88 -3.45 -8.83
N GLU A 364 26.30 -2.26 -9.02
CA GLU A 364 26.50 -1.11 -8.13
C GLU A 364 25.99 -1.37 -6.70
N ALA A 365 24.77 -1.92 -6.57
CA ALA A 365 24.21 -2.27 -5.27
C ALA A 365 25.03 -3.36 -4.56
N ALA A 366 25.52 -4.35 -5.32
CA ALA A 366 26.37 -5.43 -4.81
C ALA A 366 27.75 -4.93 -4.39
N ALA A 367 28.36 -4.01 -5.16
CA ALA A 367 29.64 -3.40 -4.80
C ALA A 367 29.55 -2.62 -3.47
N TRP A 368 28.51 -1.80 -3.30
CA TRP A 368 28.24 -1.11 -2.05
C TRP A 368 28.06 -2.11 -0.89
N ALA A 369 27.26 -3.15 -1.08
CA ALA A 369 26.99 -4.16 -0.06
C ALA A 369 28.25 -4.93 0.35
N ALA A 370 29.07 -5.32 -0.63
CA ALA A 370 30.33 -6.04 -0.37
C ALA A 370 31.34 -5.14 0.37
N GLY A 371 31.46 -3.86 -0.02
CA GLY A 371 32.26 -2.86 0.70
C GLY A 371 31.87 -2.80 2.18
N ARG A 372 30.58 -2.58 2.44
CA ARG A 372 30.04 -2.51 3.80
C ARG A 372 30.31 -3.75 4.64
N LEU A 373 30.19 -4.95 4.05
CA LEU A 373 30.49 -6.21 4.77
C LEU A 373 32.00 -6.40 5.04
N ARG A 374 32.87 -5.83 4.20
CA ARG A 374 34.33 -5.88 4.40
C ARG A 374 34.78 -4.89 5.48
N GLU A 375 34.23 -3.68 5.50
CA GLU A 375 34.55 -2.62 6.47
C GLU A 375 34.16 -2.96 7.90
N ASN A 376 32.98 -3.57 8.11
CA ASN A 376 32.51 -3.97 9.44
C ASN A 376 33.41 -5.00 10.12
N SER A 377 34.41 -5.56 9.44
CA SER A 377 35.41 -6.46 10.00
C SER A 377 36.65 -5.75 10.59
N SER A 378 36.90 -4.49 10.19
CA SER A 378 38.05 -3.73 10.68
C SER A 378 37.79 -3.05 12.04
N GLY A 379 36.51 -2.95 12.44
CA GLY A 379 36.10 -2.28 13.68
C GLY A 379 35.95 -3.19 14.91
N SER A 380 36.10 -4.51 14.79
CA SER A 380 35.95 -5.46 15.92
C SER A 380 37.26 -5.83 16.61
N HIS A 381 38.34 -5.11 16.34
CA HIS A 381 39.66 -5.34 16.95
C HIS A 381 40.26 -4.07 17.58
N ALA A 382 39.40 -3.15 18.10
CA ALA A 382 39.87 -2.03 18.91
C ALA A 382 39.27 -2.04 20.31
#